data_eb498d6f4fd6e3425a2d11d800a1b56f
#
_entry.id   eb498d6f4fd6e3425a2d11d800a1b56f
#
_cell.length_a   1.000
_cell.length_b   1.000
_cell.length_c   1.000
_cell.angle_alpha   90.00
_cell.angle_beta   90.00
_cell.angle_gamma   90.00
#
_symmetry.space_group_name_H-M   'P 1'
#
loop_
_entity.id
_entity.type
_entity.pdbx_description
1 polymer ?
#
loop_
_entity_poly.entity_id
_entity_poly.type
_entity_poly.pdbx_seq_one_letter_code
_entity_poly.pdbx_strand_id
1 'polypeptide(L)'
;FAVNDSNDKQSQMVYESLVRRLLQSRTAPAVVLIFTLLDSGYSCQPHMSKIGAYYDLGMISVKDALQPEFTAGRMQFSDYSKDYAHPTTEGHAFIADMVAYYFDQAAASPAAPYTMPETPVIGNFCENLTNIRPGDPIIKTEGSFPQAVVACYSYLKGWKHTMFTKADPMVLEIQGGPMFIVFKQENNAKCGNMEVWVDGVLKKTLNGNSPS
;
A
#
# COMPACT_ATOMS: atom_id res chain seq x y z
N PHE A 1 3.51 0.78 -5.79
CA PHE A 1 2.45 1.81 -5.79
C PHE A 1 2.23 2.40 -7.20
N ALA A 2 3.26 2.86 -7.90
CA ALA A 2 3.12 3.62 -9.14
C ALA A 2 2.27 2.94 -10.24
N VAL A 3 2.22 1.63 -10.30
CA VAL A 3 1.49 0.84 -11.32
C VAL A 3 0.41 -0.09 -10.73
N ASN A 4 0.41 -0.28 -9.40
CA ASN A 4 -0.51 -1.21 -8.74
C ASN A 4 -1.70 -0.49 -8.07
N ASP A 5 -1.59 0.82 -7.86
CA ASP A 5 -2.63 1.61 -7.22
C ASP A 5 -3.58 2.20 -8.25
N SER A 6 -4.73 2.63 -7.76
CA SER A 6 -5.71 3.37 -8.53
C SER A 6 -5.46 4.88 -8.45
N ASN A 7 -5.97 5.61 -9.43
CA ASN A 7 -5.93 7.09 -9.46
C ASN A 7 -7.08 7.73 -8.66
N ASP A 8 -7.88 6.96 -7.93
CA ASP A 8 -8.97 7.49 -7.12
C ASP A 8 -8.46 8.26 -5.88
N LYS A 9 -9.34 9.08 -5.31
CA LYS A 9 -9.01 9.92 -4.16
C LYS A 9 -8.60 9.10 -2.94
N GLN A 10 -9.19 7.92 -2.72
CA GLN A 10 -8.88 7.08 -1.56
C GLN A 10 -7.47 6.54 -1.65
N SER A 11 -7.05 6.03 -2.81
CA SER A 11 -5.67 5.55 -3.06
C SER A 11 -4.65 6.67 -2.86
N GLN A 12 -4.96 7.89 -3.34
CA GLN A 12 -4.10 9.06 -3.13
C GLN A 12 -3.97 9.42 -1.64
N MET A 13 -5.07 9.38 -0.87
CA MET A 13 -5.05 9.64 0.59
C MET A 13 -4.25 8.57 1.35
N VAL A 14 -4.35 7.30 0.97
CA VAL A 14 -3.55 6.21 1.55
C VAL A 14 -2.07 6.42 1.25
N TYR A 15 -1.74 6.77 0.01
CA TYR A 15 -0.37 7.06 -0.40
C TYR A 15 0.22 8.25 0.36
N GLU A 16 -0.51 9.35 0.48
CA GLU A 16 -0.09 10.50 1.27
C GLU A 16 0.09 10.14 2.74
N SER A 17 -0.82 9.36 3.32
CA SER A 17 -0.72 8.89 4.71
C SER A 17 0.57 8.09 4.95
N LEU A 18 0.96 7.23 3.98
CA LEU A 18 2.22 6.49 4.05
C LEU A 18 3.44 7.42 4.01
N VAL A 19 3.46 8.37 3.08
CA VAL A 19 4.53 9.36 2.95
C VAL A 19 4.68 10.15 4.26
N ARG A 20 3.60 10.70 4.78
CA ARG A 20 3.60 11.45 6.05
C ARG A 20 4.11 10.61 7.21
N ARG A 21 3.64 9.36 7.31
CA ARG A 21 4.08 8.43 8.37
C ARG A 21 5.58 8.12 8.31
N LEU A 22 6.15 8.01 7.11
CA LEU A 22 7.60 7.84 6.92
C LEU A 22 8.36 9.09 7.37
N LEU A 23 7.94 10.27 6.92
CA LEU A 23 8.57 11.55 7.26
C LEU A 23 8.51 11.87 8.77
N GLN A 24 7.44 11.46 9.45
CA GLN A 24 7.26 11.63 10.90
C GLN A 24 7.87 10.52 11.75
N SER A 25 8.40 9.48 11.13
CA SER A 25 8.98 8.38 11.88
C SER A 25 10.21 8.83 12.69
N ARG A 26 10.52 8.12 13.77
CA ARG A 26 11.66 8.46 14.65
C ARG A 26 13.00 8.54 13.90
N THR A 27 13.15 7.81 12.81
CA THR A 27 14.36 7.82 11.98
C THR A 27 14.35 8.90 10.93
N ALA A 28 13.19 9.56 10.70
CA ALA A 28 12.98 10.58 9.67
C ALA A 28 13.73 10.27 8.35
N PRO A 29 13.44 9.14 7.69
CA PRO A 29 14.17 8.72 6.50
C PRO A 29 13.95 9.73 5.37
N ALA A 30 14.94 9.90 4.52
CA ALA A 30 14.71 10.53 3.22
C ALA A 30 13.77 9.64 2.39
N VAL A 31 12.77 10.26 1.77
CA VAL A 31 11.78 9.58 0.94
C VAL A 31 12.00 9.99 -0.51
N VAL A 32 12.20 9.01 -1.39
CA VAL A 32 12.30 9.22 -2.83
C VAL A 32 11.20 8.44 -3.52
N LEU A 33 10.46 9.10 -4.41
CA LEU A 33 9.36 8.51 -5.16
C LEU A 33 9.87 8.05 -6.53
N ILE A 34 9.62 6.79 -6.88
CA ILE A 34 9.98 6.24 -8.19
C ILE A 34 8.71 5.90 -8.95
N PHE A 35 8.53 6.50 -10.13
CA PHE A 35 7.35 6.32 -10.98
C PHE A 35 7.68 5.40 -12.15
N THR A 36 7.25 4.16 -12.06
CA THR A 36 7.30 3.17 -13.15
C THR A 36 6.06 3.26 -14.03
N LEU A 37 5.99 2.45 -15.09
CA LEU A 37 4.88 2.40 -16.04
C LEU A 37 4.53 0.96 -16.41
N LEU A 38 3.28 0.74 -16.83
CA LEU A 38 2.83 -0.48 -17.51
C LEU A 38 3.05 -0.37 -19.01
N ASP A 39 2.93 -1.49 -19.75
CA ASP A 39 2.95 -1.55 -21.22
C ASP A 39 1.92 -0.59 -21.86
N SER A 40 0.76 -0.45 -21.24
CA SER A 40 -0.27 0.51 -21.64
C SER A 40 0.13 1.99 -21.46
N GLY A 41 1.29 2.28 -20.90
CA GLY A 41 1.70 3.63 -20.47
C GLY A 41 1.06 4.10 -19.16
N TYR A 42 0.26 3.25 -18.52
CA TYR A 42 -0.39 3.60 -17.24
C TYR A 42 0.65 3.80 -16.13
N SER A 43 0.43 4.82 -15.33
CA SER A 43 1.17 5.11 -14.10
C SER A 43 0.34 6.04 -13.21
N CYS A 44 0.46 5.91 -11.90
CA CYS A 44 -0.12 6.86 -10.94
C CYS A 44 0.71 8.14 -10.80
N GLN A 45 1.80 8.31 -11.55
CA GLN A 45 2.67 9.49 -11.46
C GLN A 45 1.93 10.82 -11.47
N PRO A 46 0.90 11.09 -12.34
CA PRO A 46 0.23 12.39 -12.39
C PRO A 46 -0.43 12.81 -11.05
N HIS A 47 -0.76 11.84 -10.20
CA HIS A 47 -1.35 12.08 -8.89
C HIS A 47 -0.32 12.03 -7.77
N MET A 48 0.57 11.05 -7.80
CA MET A 48 1.60 10.85 -6.77
C MET A 48 2.69 11.93 -6.79
N SER A 49 3.02 12.46 -8.00
CA SER A 49 3.98 13.56 -8.13
C SER A 49 3.51 14.86 -7.46
N LYS A 50 2.18 15.08 -7.36
CA LYS A 50 1.64 16.22 -6.61
C LYS A 50 1.94 16.13 -5.12
N ILE A 51 1.87 14.92 -4.58
CA ILE A 51 2.25 14.64 -3.19
C ILE A 51 3.75 14.85 -3.03
N GLY A 52 4.57 14.30 -3.95
CA GLY A 52 6.02 14.48 -3.94
C GLY A 52 6.43 15.96 -3.98
N ALA A 53 5.82 16.73 -4.87
CA ALA A 53 6.08 18.17 -4.97
C ALA A 53 5.63 18.96 -3.73
N TYR A 54 4.48 18.59 -3.15
CA TYR A 54 3.97 19.28 -1.95
C TYR A 54 4.86 19.06 -0.72
N TYR A 55 5.42 17.87 -0.58
CA TYR A 55 6.34 17.53 0.52
C TYR A 55 7.82 17.72 0.16
N ASP A 56 8.13 18.37 -0.95
CA ASP A 56 9.51 18.60 -1.43
C ASP A 56 10.37 17.34 -1.43
N LEU A 57 9.83 16.26 -1.98
CA LEU A 57 10.50 14.95 -2.03
C LEU A 57 11.24 14.74 -3.33
N GLY A 58 12.31 13.96 -3.28
CA GLY A 58 12.97 13.44 -4.46
C GLY A 58 12.03 12.60 -5.33
N MET A 59 12.05 12.82 -6.64
CA MET A 59 11.21 12.11 -7.59
C MET A 59 12.03 11.62 -8.78
N ILE A 60 11.88 10.35 -9.14
CA ILE A 60 12.53 9.70 -10.27
C ILE A 60 11.43 9.15 -11.19
N SER A 61 11.33 9.67 -12.41
CA SER A 61 10.34 9.22 -13.38
C SER A 61 10.96 8.27 -14.41
N VAL A 62 10.83 6.98 -14.18
CA VAL A 62 11.14 5.95 -15.17
C VAL A 62 10.20 6.08 -16.37
N LYS A 63 8.94 6.42 -16.13
CA LYS A 63 7.95 6.67 -17.18
C LYS A 63 8.40 7.76 -18.14
N ASP A 64 8.75 8.94 -17.63
CA ASP A 64 9.08 10.08 -18.49
C ASP A 64 10.42 9.87 -19.21
N ALA A 65 11.30 9.05 -18.64
CA ALA A 65 12.55 8.68 -19.30
C ALA A 65 12.35 7.66 -20.44
N LEU A 66 11.53 6.62 -20.22
CA LEU A 66 11.41 5.50 -21.17
C LEU A 66 10.25 5.65 -22.17
N GLN A 67 9.13 6.27 -21.80
CA GLN A 67 7.97 6.42 -22.68
C GLN A 67 8.29 7.10 -24.02
N PRO A 68 9.11 8.17 -24.08
CA PRO A 68 9.52 8.77 -25.34
C PRO A 68 10.37 7.81 -26.21
N GLU A 69 11.19 6.95 -25.60
CA GLU A 69 12.01 5.98 -26.32
C GLU A 69 11.15 4.89 -26.99
N PHE A 70 10.14 4.40 -26.24
CA PHE A 70 9.14 3.46 -26.78
C PHE A 70 8.33 4.10 -27.90
N THR A 71 7.85 5.32 -27.72
CA THR A 71 7.04 6.04 -28.71
C THR A 71 7.83 6.31 -30.00
N ALA A 72 9.12 6.60 -29.89
CA ALA A 72 10.00 6.84 -31.02
C ALA A 72 10.52 5.55 -31.68
N GLY A 73 10.20 4.38 -31.13
CA GLY A 73 10.66 3.08 -31.61
C GLY A 73 12.18 2.85 -31.44
N ARG A 74 12.85 3.64 -30.59
CA ARG A 74 14.28 3.44 -30.27
C ARG A 74 14.50 2.33 -29.28
N MET A 75 13.47 2.00 -28.52
CA MET A 75 13.43 0.93 -27.53
C MET A 75 12.05 0.25 -27.59
N GLN A 76 12.01 -1.06 -27.36
CA GLN A 76 10.75 -1.80 -27.21
C GLN A 76 10.42 -1.95 -25.72
N PHE A 77 9.13 -2.04 -25.39
CA PHE A 77 8.75 -2.27 -23.99
C PHE A 77 9.30 -3.60 -23.45
N SER A 78 9.48 -4.62 -24.31
CA SER A 78 10.10 -5.91 -23.98
C SER A 78 11.56 -5.81 -23.53
N ASP A 79 12.29 -4.72 -23.89
CA ASP A 79 13.65 -4.48 -23.42
C ASP A 79 13.66 -4.03 -21.94
N TYR A 80 12.55 -3.44 -21.49
CA TYR A 80 12.34 -2.99 -20.12
C TYR A 80 11.64 -4.03 -19.24
N SER A 81 10.60 -4.70 -19.75
CA SER A 81 9.74 -5.59 -18.98
C SER A 81 9.44 -6.89 -19.72
N LYS A 82 9.46 -8.03 -19.01
CA LYS A 82 9.17 -9.35 -19.56
C LYS A 82 7.68 -9.63 -19.78
N ASP A 83 6.83 -8.84 -19.17
CA ASP A 83 5.39 -8.90 -19.26
C ASP A 83 4.82 -7.46 -19.29
N TYR A 84 3.58 -7.25 -18.87
CA TYR A 84 2.97 -5.93 -18.86
C TYR A 84 3.47 -4.98 -17.76
N ALA A 85 4.26 -5.47 -16.74
CA ALA A 85 4.56 -4.70 -15.54
C ALA A 85 5.95 -4.96 -14.91
N HIS A 86 6.46 -6.21 -14.97
CA HIS A 86 7.64 -6.61 -14.17
C HIS A 86 8.93 -6.43 -14.97
N PRO A 87 9.83 -5.53 -14.53
CA PRO A 87 11.08 -5.28 -15.24
C PRO A 87 11.95 -6.53 -15.43
N THR A 88 12.64 -6.60 -16.57
CA THR A 88 13.73 -7.54 -16.82
C THR A 88 14.96 -7.20 -15.97
N THR A 89 16.02 -8.00 -16.03
CA THR A 89 17.32 -7.63 -15.43
C THR A 89 17.84 -6.31 -15.99
N GLU A 90 17.72 -6.12 -17.30
CA GLU A 90 18.10 -4.90 -18.01
C GLU A 90 17.19 -3.73 -17.61
N GLY A 91 15.87 -3.97 -17.47
CA GLY A 91 14.91 -2.99 -16.97
C GLY A 91 15.24 -2.52 -15.55
N HIS A 92 15.64 -3.44 -14.67
CA HIS A 92 16.13 -3.08 -13.33
C HIS A 92 17.44 -2.29 -13.40
N ALA A 93 18.35 -2.59 -14.33
CA ALA A 93 19.58 -1.81 -14.52
C ALA A 93 19.25 -0.36 -14.94
N PHE A 94 18.30 -0.13 -15.87
CA PHE A 94 17.86 1.22 -16.22
C PHE A 94 17.32 1.98 -15.00
N ILE A 95 16.51 1.34 -14.16
CA ILE A 95 16.01 1.97 -12.93
C ILE A 95 17.17 2.30 -12.00
N ALA A 96 18.14 1.38 -11.83
CA ALA A 96 19.30 1.59 -10.98
C ALA A 96 20.17 2.76 -11.44
N ASP A 97 20.39 2.90 -12.75
CA ASP A 97 21.14 4.01 -13.33
C ASP A 97 20.45 5.36 -13.09
N MET A 98 19.11 5.40 -13.22
CA MET A 98 18.34 6.62 -12.92
C MET A 98 18.42 6.98 -11.43
N VAL A 99 18.38 5.97 -10.54
CA VAL A 99 18.53 6.17 -9.10
C VAL A 99 19.95 6.67 -8.77
N ALA A 100 20.99 6.07 -9.37
CA ALA A 100 22.38 6.48 -9.17
C ALA A 100 22.55 7.94 -9.63
N TYR A 101 22.08 8.28 -10.83
CA TYR A 101 22.12 9.66 -11.34
C TYR A 101 21.44 10.64 -10.39
N TYR A 102 20.25 10.30 -9.87
CA TYR A 102 19.56 11.13 -8.91
C TYR A 102 20.41 11.38 -7.65
N PHE A 103 21.04 10.33 -7.10
CA PHE A 103 21.89 10.47 -5.91
C PHE A 103 23.15 11.30 -6.18
N ASP A 104 23.75 11.17 -7.36
CA ASP A 104 24.89 12.02 -7.75
C ASP A 104 24.50 13.51 -7.78
N GLN A 105 23.32 13.83 -8.35
CA GLN A 105 22.81 15.19 -8.36
C GLN A 105 22.47 15.69 -6.94
N ALA A 106 21.84 14.84 -6.13
CA ALA A 106 21.52 15.18 -4.75
C ALA A 106 22.78 15.44 -3.90
N ALA A 107 23.83 14.62 -4.08
CA ALA A 107 25.09 14.78 -3.37
C ALA A 107 25.84 16.07 -3.76
N ALA A 108 25.66 16.51 -5.01
CA ALA A 108 26.25 17.78 -5.49
C ALA A 108 25.46 19.02 -5.05
N SER A 109 24.23 18.83 -4.54
CA SER A 109 23.35 19.93 -4.11
C SER A 109 23.62 20.33 -2.66
N PRO A 110 23.54 21.61 -2.31
CA PRO A 110 23.68 22.04 -0.91
C PRO A 110 22.54 21.51 -0.06
N ALA A 111 22.88 21.01 1.14
CA ALA A 111 21.88 20.59 2.11
C ALA A 111 21.03 21.79 2.56
N ALA A 112 19.70 21.61 2.58
CA ALA A 112 18.77 22.59 3.08
C ALA A 112 17.98 22.02 4.28
N PRO A 113 17.61 22.85 5.27
CA PRO A 113 16.71 22.44 6.33
C PRO A 113 15.36 21.99 5.75
N TYR A 114 14.85 20.87 6.22
CA TYR A 114 13.54 20.35 5.81
C TYR A 114 12.53 20.48 6.94
N THR A 115 11.35 21.00 6.63
CA THR A 115 10.21 21.03 7.54
C THR A 115 9.00 20.46 6.82
N MET A 116 8.47 19.36 7.33
CA MET A 116 7.29 18.73 6.75
C MET A 116 6.06 19.64 6.92
N PRO A 117 5.25 19.87 5.85
CA PRO A 117 3.99 20.57 5.96
C PRO A 117 3.03 19.89 6.96
N GLU A 118 2.41 20.69 7.84
CA GLU A 118 1.49 20.19 8.86
C GLU A 118 0.20 19.64 8.24
N THR A 119 -0.37 20.37 7.29
CA THR A 119 -1.64 20.03 6.64
C THR A 119 -1.40 19.06 5.47
N PRO A 120 -2.17 17.96 5.35
CA PRO A 120 -2.11 17.11 4.16
C PRO A 120 -2.69 17.83 2.94
N VAL A 121 -2.16 17.53 1.73
CA VAL A 121 -2.65 18.13 0.47
C VAL A 121 -3.90 17.43 -0.06
N ILE A 122 -4.09 16.14 0.23
CA ILE A 122 -5.24 15.33 -0.21
C ILE A 122 -6.00 14.77 1.00
N GLY A 123 -5.29 14.18 1.95
CA GLY A 123 -5.82 13.65 3.19
C GLY A 123 -4.93 12.58 3.82
N ASN A 124 -5.08 12.39 5.11
CA ASN A 124 -4.19 11.55 5.92
C ASN A 124 -4.94 10.55 6.82
N PHE A 125 -6.12 10.08 6.43
CA PHE A 125 -6.98 9.25 7.28
C PHE A 125 -6.35 7.90 7.69
N CYS A 126 -5.31 7.44 6.99
CA CYS A 126 -4.56 6.23 7.31
C CYS A 126 -3.22 6.48 8.04
N GLU A 127 -2.86 7.73 8.33
CA GLU A 127 -1.56 8.09 8.88
C GLU A 127 -1.29 7.43 10.24
N ASN A 128 -2.34 7.32 11.07
CA ASN A 128 -2.26 6.75 12.43
C ASN A 128 -2.81 5.32 12.52
N LEU A 129 -2.86 4.57 11.42
CA LEU A 129 -3.28 3.18 11.48
C LEU A 129 -2.36 2.33 12.34
N THR A 130 -2.97 1.52 13.22
CA THR A 130 -2.29 0.52 14.03
C THR A 130 -2.84 -0.86 13.70
N ASN A 131 -1.98 -1.87 13.77
CA ASN A 131 -2.41 -3.26 13.62
C ASN A 131 -2.92 -3.77 14.96
N ILE A 132 -4.15 -4.26 14.98
CA ILE A 132 -4.70 -5.00 16.12
C ILE A 132 -4.12 -6.42 16.07
N ARG A 133 -3.55 -6.87 17.16
CA ARG A 133 -2.88 -8.18 17.29
C ARG A 133 -3.51 -8.98 18.43
N PRO A 134 -3.36 -10.31 18.45
CA PRO A 134 -3.72 -11.13 19.60
C PRO A 134 -3.12 -10.60 20.91
N GLY A 135 -3.98 -10.43 21.92
CA GLY A 135 -3.59 -9.86 23.21
C GLY A 135 -3.72 -8.34 23.33
N ASP A 136 -4.14 -7.65 22.28
CA ASP A 136 -4.37 -6.21 22.31
C ASP A 136 -5.58 -5.89 23.22
N PRO A 137 -5.49 -4.92 24.15
CA PRO A 137 -6.56 -4.60 25.11
C PRO A 137 -7.87 -4.09 24.47
N ILE A 138 -7.83 -3.69 23.21
CA ILE A 138 -9.00 -3.34 22.40
C ILE A 138 -9.91 -4.56 22.15
N ILE A 139 -9.37 -5.80 22.27
CA ILE A 139 -10.11 -7.04 22.10
C ILE A 139 -10.76 -7.38 23.43
N LYS A 140 -12.09 -7.31 23.53
CA LYS A 140 -12.84 -7.65 24.74
C LYS A 140 -13.09 -9.14 24.88
N THR A 141 -13.33 -9.81 23.74
CA THR A 141 -13.39 -11.28 23.66
C THR A 141 -13.00 -11.74 22.26
N GLU A 142 -12.31 -12.85 22.18
CA GLU A 142 -12.01 -13.53 20.90
C GLU A 142 -13.19 -14.43 20.47
N GLY A 143 -14.13 -14.73 21.36
CA GLY A 143 -15.28 -15.59 21.10
C GLY A 143 -14.86 -16.97 20.56
N SER A 144 -15.43 -17.36 19.44
CA SER A 144 -15.07 -18.62 18.76
C SER A 144 -13.95 -18.48 17.71
N PHE A 145 -13.12 -17.42 17.82
CA PHE A 145 -12.01 -17.15 16.92
C PHE A 145 -10.66 -17.29 17.65
N PRO A 146 -10.20 -18.52 17.94
CA PRO A 146 -8.90 -18.70 18.58
C PRO A 146 -7.77 -18.13 17.72
N GLN A 147 -6.71 -17.71 18.41
CA GLN A 147 -5.49 -17.24 17.74
C GLN A 147 -4.91 -18.37 16.85
N ALA A 148 -4.47 -17.99 15.69
CA ALA A 148 -3.93 -18.93 14.71
C ALA A 148 -2.79 -18.31 13.88
N VAL A 149 -1.94 -19.18 13.34
CA VAL A 149 -1.04 -18.78 12.26
C VAL A 149 -1.85 -18.71 10.97
N VAL A 150 -1.94 -17.52 10.40
CA VAL A 150 -2.74 -17.27 9.18
C VAL A 150 -1.91 -17.20 7.92
N ALA A 151 -0.60 -16.90 8.04
CA ALA A 151 0.39 -16.86 6.97
C ALA A 151 -0.14 -16.20 5.67
N CYS A 152 -0.68 -14.98 5.80
CA CYS A 152 -1.20 -14.21 4.69
C CYS A 152 -0.32 -12.97 4.48
N TYR A 153 0.48 -12.96 3.42
CA TYR A 153 1.44 -11.88 3.15
C TYR A 153 2.34 -11.57 4.37
N SER A 154 2.31 -10.34 4.86
CA SER A 154 3.06 -9.90 6.05
C SER A 154 2.39 -10.29 7.38
N TYR A 155 1.20 -10.86 7.35
CA TYR A 155 0.47 -11.26 8.54
C TYR A 155 0.75 -12.73 8.87
N LEU A 156 1.44 -12.97 9.99
CA LEU A 156 1.72 -14.33 10.47
C LEU A 156 0.73 -14.81 11.51
N LYS A 157 0.18 -13.89 12.31
CA LYS A 157 -0.76 -14.17 13.39
C LYS A 157 -2.09 -13.47 13.14
N GLY A 158 -3.16 -14.14 13.47
CA GLY A 158 -4.52 -13.63 13.39
C GLY A 158 -5.47 -14.57 14.12
N TRP A 159 -6.68 -14.66 13.65
CA TRP A 159 -7.74 -15.46 14.28
C TRP A 159 -8.40 -16.33 13.21
N LYS A 160 -8.84 -17.52 13.62
CA LYS A 160 -9.49 -18.45 12.73
C LYS A 160 -10.65 -19.14 13.43
N HIS A 161 -11.86 -18.97 12.91
CA HIS A 161 -13.01 -19.76 13.32
C HIS A 161 -12.95 -21.16 12.67
N THR A 162 -13.37 -22.20 13.41
CA THR A 162 -13.44 -23.57 12.93
C THR A 162 -14.89 -24.02 12.79
N MET A 163 -15.20 -24.76 11.70
CA MET A 163 -16.56 -25.11 11.30
C MET A 163 -17.35 -25.99 12.30
N PHE A 164 -16.69 -26.56 13.33
CA PHE A 164 -17.32 -27.43 14.31
C PHE A 164 -17.63 -26.72 15.64
N THR A 165 -17.36 -25.44 15.74
CA THR A 165 -17.64 -24.63 16.93
C THR A 165 -18.88 -23.78 16.70
N LYS A 166 -19.75 -23.67 17.72
CA LYS A 166 -20.85 -22.69 17.69
C LYS A 166 -20.26 -21.30 17.53
N ALA A 167 -20.82 -20.54 16.57
CA ALA A 167 -20.36 -19.18 16.34
C ALA A 167 -20.63 -18.30 17.58
N ASP A 168 -19.55 -17.70 18.09
CA ASP A 168 -19.55 -16.70 19.15
C ASP A 168 -18.69 -15.52 18.68
N PRO A 169 -19.20 -14.27 18.71
CA PRO A 169 -18.52 -13.16 18.07
C PRO A 169 -17.22 -12.78 18.78
N MET A 170 -16.21 -12.41 17.99
CA MET A 170 -15.11 -11.59 18.46
C MET A 170 -15.63 -10.16 18.67
N VAL A 171 -15.33 -9.57 19.82
CA VAL A 171 -15.77 -8.21 20.17
C VAL A 171 -14.55 -7.30 20.35
N LEU A 172 -14.55 -6.21 19.61
CA LEU A 172 -13.57 -5.13 19.70
C LEU A 172 -14.23 -3.86 20.22
N GLU A 173 -13.55 -3.12 21.07
CA GLU A 173 -13.99 -1.79 21.50
C GLU A 173 -13.06 -0.74 20.88
N ILE A 174 -13.56 0.00 19.88
CA ILE A 174 -12.81 0.95 19.10
C ILE A 174 -13.40 2.36 19.29
N GLN A 175 -12.54 3.33 19.55
CA GLN A 175 -12.95 4.73 19.70
C GLN A 175 -12.86 5.47 18.37
N GLY A 176 -13.84 5.24 17.50
CA GLY A 176 -13.94 5.95 16.22
C GLY A 176 -12.83 5.63 15.22
N GLY A 177 -12.90 6.25 14.05
CA GLY A 177 -11.90 6.13 13.00
C GLY A 177 -12.17 5.03 11.98
N PRO A 178 -11.40 4.99 10.89
CA PRO A 178 -11.50 3.94 9.89
C PRO A 178 -10.97 2.61 10.42
N MET A 179 -11.68 1.53 10.10
CA MET A 179 -11.25 0.17 10.39
C MET A 179 -11.09 -0.62 9.08
N PHE A 180 -9.96 -1.32 8.96
CA PHE A 180 -9.69 -2.24 7.85
C PHE A 180 -9.65 -3.66 8.38
N ILE A 181 -10.41 -4.55 7.75
CA ILE A 181 -10.40 -5.97 8.04
C ILE A 181 -9.68 -6.67 6.90
N VAL A 182 -8.54 -7.29 7.22
CA VAL A 182 -7.83 -8.17 6.29
C VAL A 182 -8.24 -9.59 6.59
N PHE A 183 -8.81 -10.29 5.62
CA PHE A 183 -9.25 -11.67 5.78
C PHE A 183 -8.83 -12.52 4.58
N LYS A 184 -8.59 -13.80 4.85
CA LYS A 184 -8.21 -14.75 3.83
C LYS A 184 -9.45 -15.30 3.14
N GLN A 185 -9.43 -15.33 1.82
CA GLN A 185 -10.39 -16.07 0.99
C GLN A 185 -9.71 -17.30 0.40
N GLU A 186 -10.47 -18.37 0.23
CA GLU A 186 -10.00 -19.60 -0.43
C GLU A 186 -10.96 -20.03 -1.53
N ASN A 187 -10.41 -20.47 -2.65
CA ASN A 187 -11.20 -20.99 -3.76
C ASN A 187 -11.46 -22.51 -3.58
N ASN A 188 -12.18 -22.88 -2.52
CA ASN A 188 -12.46 -24.29 -2.22
C ASN A 188 -13.89 -24.54 -1.74
N ALA A 189 -14.74 -23.52 -1.73
CA ALA A 189 -16.13 -23.54 -1.26
C ALA A 189 -16.32 -24.07 0.18
N LYS A 190 -15.26 -24.08 1.00
CA LYS A 190 -15.30 -24.59 2.39
C LYS A 190 -15.25 -23.49 3.45
N CYS A 191 -15.05 -22.23 3.03
CA CYS A 191 -15.04 -21.10 3.94
C CYS A 191 -16.45 -20.56 4.14
N GLY A 192 -16.77 -20.18 5.36
CA GLY A 192 -18.05 -19.55 5.71
C GLY A 192 -18.07 -18.05 5.40
N ASN A 193 -19.20 -17.44 5.71
CA ASN A 193 -19.33 -15.98 5.70
C ASN A 193 -18.97 -15.41 7.08
N MET A 194 -18.35 -14.23 7.09
CA MET A 194 -18.09 -13.44 8.30
C MET A 194 -18.98 -12.21 8.29
N GLU A 195 -19.75 -12.03 9.35
CA GLU A 195 -20.55 -10.84 9.54
C GLU A 195 -19.79 -9.80 10.36
N VAL A 196 -19.86 -8.56 9.93
CA VAL A 196 -19.28 -7.41 10.62
C VAL A 196 -20.41 -6.53 11.15
N TRP A 197 -20.48 -6.43 12.46
CA TRP A 197 -21.47 -5.65 13.19
C TRP A 197 -20.80 -4.45 13.86
N VAL A 198 -21.40 -3.28 13.79
CA VAL A 198 -20.94 -2.07 14.49
C VAL A 198 -22.09 -1.51 15.28
N ASP A 199 -21.92 -1.40 16.58
CA ASP A 199 -22.92 -0.89 17.53
C ASP A 199 -24.29 -1.60 17.38
N GLY A 200 -24.26 -2.93 17.23
CA GLY A 200 -25.43 -3.78 17.08
C GLY A 200 -26.09 -3.74 15.69
N VAL A 201 -25.50 -3.08 14.73
CA VAL A 201 -26.00 -2.99 13.34
C VAL A 201 -25.09 -3.79 12.38
N LEU A 202 -25.68 -4.72 11.63
CA LEU A 202 -24.95 -5.43 10.56
C LEU A 202 -24.52 -4.44 9.47
N LYS A 203 -23.21 -4.30 9.28
CA LYS A 203 -22.62 -3.41 8.27
C LYS A 203 -22.20 -4.14 7.02
N LYS A 204 -21.69 -5.36 7.16
CA LYS A 204 -21.17 -6.12 6.03
C LYS A 204 -21.20 -7.62 6.30
N THR A 205 -21.47 -8.40 5.27
CA THR A 205 -21.19 -9.84 5.24
C THR A 205 -20.07 -10.07 4.24
N LEU A 206 -18.99 -10.68 4.69
CA LEU A 206 -17.80 -10.98 3.91
C LEU A 206 -17.81 -12.46 3.56
N ASN A 207 -17.69 -12.79 2.28
CA ASN A 207 -17.62 -14.16 1.81
C ASN A 207 -16.18 -14.67 1.92
N GLY A 208 -15.96 -15.78 2.64
CA GLY A 208 -14.65 -16.41 2.77
C GLY A 208 -14.22 -17.22 1.53
N ASN A 209 -15.10 -17.39 0.56
CA ASN A 209 -14.79 -18.09 -0.68
C ASN A 209 -14.45 -17.08 -1.78
N SER A 210 -13.27 -17.21 -2.39
CA SER A 210 -12.90 -16.42 -3.56
C SER A 210 -13.71 -16.86 -4.78
N PRO A 211 -14.20 -15.98 -5.64
CA PRO A 211 -14.67 -16.38 -6.94
C PRO A 211 -13.55 -17.05 -7.72
N SER A 212 -13.89 -18.11 -8.44
CA SER A 212 -13.00 -18.83 -9.37
C SER A 212 -12.62 -17.96 -10.57
#